data_0fd0395666c540ea1b9215837a407726
#
_entry.id   0fd0395666c540ea1b9215837a407726
#
_cell.length_a   1.000
_cell.length_b   1.000
_cell.length_c   1.000
_cell.angle_alpha   90.00
_cell.angle_beta   90.00
_cell.angle_gamma   90.00
#
_symmetry.space_group_name_H-M   'P 1'
#
loop_
_entity.id
_entity.type
_entity.pdbx_description
1 polymer ?
#
loop_
_entity_poly.entity_id
_entity_poly.type
_entity_poly.pdbx_seq_one_letter_code
_entity_poly.pdbx_strand_id
1 'polypeptide(L)'
;TNVQDGAVLHVSHQGKFSDRGHPLSIGEDVTIGHRAVIHGCTVGNYCLIGIGAIIMDNAVLEDYVMLGAGALVPPNKRLESGYLYVGSPAKQSRPLSENEKEFLRYSASHYASLKNVYLKEGSES
;
A
#
# COMPACT_ATOMS: atom_id res chain seq x y z
N THR A 1 6.23 7.15 -5.25
CA THR A 1 5.81 5.77 -4.96
C THR A 1 6.99 4.84 -5.10
N ASN A 2 7.14 3.99 -4.15
CA ASN A 2 8.22 3.03 -4.12
C ASN A 2 7.64 1.63 -4.16
N VAL A 3 7.88 0.91 -5.25
CA VAL A 3 7.33 -0.42 -5.48
C VAL A 3 8.46 -1.42 -5.39
N GLN A 4 8.36 -2.35 -4.46
CA GLN A 4 9.41 -3.32 -4.21
C GLN A 4 9.23 -4.60 -5.04
N ASP A 5 10.24 -5.45 -4.99
CA ASP A 5 10.30 -6.62 -5.87
C ASP A 5 9.09 -7.54 -5.74
N GLY A 6 8.64 -8.04 -6.86
CA GLY A 6 7.55 -9.00 -6.90
C GLY A 6 6.17 -8.41 -6.67
N ALA A 7 6.07 -7.10 -6.44
CA ALA A 7 4.76 -6.46 -6.31
C ALA A 7 4.09 -6.40 -7.67
N VAL A 8 2.77 -6.54 -7.67
CA VAL A 8 1.97 -6.52 -8.88
C VAL A 8 0.93 -5.42 -8.79
N LEU A 9 0.97 -4.51 -9.73
CA LEU A 9 0.00 -3.43 -9.83
C LEU A 9 -0.91 -3.75 -11.00
N HIS A 10 -2.19 -3.94 -10.71
CA HIS A 10 -3.13 -4.43 -11.69
C HIS A 10 -4.31 -3.50 -11.85
N VAL A 11 -4.53 -3.07 -13.07
CA VAL A 11 -5.67 -2.21 -13.41
C VAL A 11 -6.77 -3.07 -13.96
N SER A 12 -7.96 -2.96 -13.38
CA SER A 12 -9.11 -3.67 -13.92
C SER A 12 -9.57 -2.99 -15.19
N HIS A 13 -9.81 -3.78 -16.22
CA HIS A 13 -10.23 -3.26 -17.51
C HIS A 13 -11.74 -3.27 -17.63
N GLN A 14 -12.26 -2.34 -18.40
CA GLN A 14 -13.65 -2.41 -18.80
C GLN A 14 -13.88 -3.67 -19.60
N GLY A 15 -15.03 -4.28 -19.42
CA GLY A 15 -15.32 -5.50 -20.12
C GLY A 15 -16.81 -5.73 -20.19
N LYS A 16 -17.18 -6.95 -20.55
CA LYS A 16 -18.58 -7.30 -20.75
C LYS A 16 -19.43 -7.07 -19.50
N PHE A 17 -18.82 -7.24 -18.34
CA PHE A 17 -19.55 -7.19 -17.08
C PHE A 17 -19.28 -5.93 -16.29
N SER A 18 -18.51 -5.01 -16.83
CA SER A 18 -18.19 -3.77 -16.15
C SER A 18 -18.06 -2.66 -17.18
N ASP A 19 -18.93 -1.69 -17.08
CA ASP A 19 -18.90 -0.57 -18.01
C ASP A 19 -17.74 0.36 -17.76
N ARG A 20 -17.19 0.32 -16.57
CA ARG A 20 -16.19 1.31 -16.21
C ARG A 20 -14.82 0.76 -15.93
N GLY A 21 -14.68 -0.45 -15.48
CA GLY A 21 -13.43 -0.93 -14.96
C GLY A 21 -13.13 -0.25 -13.63
N HIS A 22 -11.95 -0.55 -13.08
CA HIS A 22 -11.52 0.03 -11.82
C HIS A 22 -10.10 0.52 -12.00
N PRO A 23 -9.92 1.82 -12.26
CA PRO A 23 -8.57 2.35 -12.45
C PRO A 23 -7.76 2.26 -11.17
N LEU A 24 -6.47 2.14 -11.34
CA LEU A 24 -5.54 2.14 -10.23
C LEU A 24 -5.00 3.55 -10.05
N SER A 25 -5.16 4.09 -8.85
CA SER A 25 -4.64 5.40 -8.50
C SER A 25 -3.81 5.29 -7.23
N ILE A 26 -2.56 5.64 -7.31
CA ILE A 26 -1.64 5.58 -6.17
C ILE A 26 -1.07 6.96 -5.95
N GLY A 27 -1.19 7.45 -4.73
CA GLY A 27 -0.74 8.78 -4.37
C GLY A 27 0.77 8.89 -4.27
N GLU A 28 1.21 9.98 -3.66
CA GLU A 28 2.63 10.27 -3.49
C GLU A 28 3.17 9.63 -2.22
N ASP A 29 4.47 9.30 -2.26
CA ASP A 29 5.17 8.78 -1.10
C ASP A 29 4.54 7.52 -0.54
N VAL A 30 4.10 6.64 -1.43
CA VAL A 30 3.54 5.34 -1.06
C VAL A 30 4.63 4.28 -1.20
N THR A 31 4.77 3.43 -0.20
CA THR A 31 5.69 2.29 -0.25
C THR A 31 4.88 1.02 -0.40
N ILE A 32 5.19 0.26 -1.43
CA ILE A 32 4.51 -1.00 -1.71
C ILE A 32 5.49 -2.13 -1.51
N GLY A 33 5.22 -2.95 -0.53
CA GLY A 33 6.13 -4.01 -0.12
C GLY A 33 6.26 -5.14 -1.14
N HIS A 34 7.25 -5.99 -0.91
CA HIS A 34 7.52 -7.11 -1.80
C HIS A 34 6.29 -8.01 -1.94
N ARG A 35 6.03 -8.44 -3.14
CA ARG A 35 4.94 -9.39 -3.45
C ARG A 35 3.55 -8.91 -3.09
N ALA A 36 3.38 -7.64 -2.81
CA ALA A 36 2.04 -7.10 -2.65
C ALA A 36 1.33 -7.11 -3.99
N VAL A 37 0.02 -7.32 -3.96
CA VAL A 37 -0.80 -7.34 -5.18
C VAL A 37 -1.86 -6.28 -5.04
N ILE A 38 -1.87 -5.33 -5.98
CA ILE A 38 -2.77 -4.19 -5.89
C ILE A 38 -3.60 -4.15 -7.16
N HIS A 39 -4.88 -4.38 -6.99
CA HIS A 39 -5.84 -4.29 -8.09
C HIS A 39 -6.34 -2.86 -8.24
N GLY A 40 -7.22 -2.62 -9.18
CA GLY A 40 -7.74 -1.29 -9.46
C GLY A 40 -8.42 -0.68 -8.25
N CYS A 41 -7.70 0.13 -7.52
CA CYS A 41 -8.14 0.73 -6.28
C CYS A 41 -7.53 2.12 -6.15
N THR A 42 -7.85 2.80 -5.07
CA THR A 42 -7.27 4.11 -4.78
C THR A 42 -6.45 4.02 -3.51
N VAL A 43 -5.19 4.42 -3.61
CA VAL A 43 -4.30 4.48 -2.45
C VAL A 43 -3.90 5.94 -2.27
N GLY A 44 -4.17 6.48 -1.09
CA GLY A 44 -3.85 7.85 -0.78
C GLY A 44 -2.36 8.08 -0.60
N ASN A 45 -2.00 9.25 -0.12
CA ASN A 45 -0.61 9.62 0.05
C ASN A 45 -0.04 9.05 1.35
N TYR A 46 1.26 8.84 1.39
CA TYR A 46 1.97 8.43 2.60
C TYR A 46 1.44 7.13 3.18
N CYS A 47 1.11 6.18 2.31
CA CYS A 47 0.67 4.86 2.75
C CYS A 47 1.81 3.87 2.69
N LEU A 48 1.72 2.83 3.50
CA LEU A 48 2.64 1.71 3.43
C LEU A 48 1.85 0.43 3.28
N ILE A 49 2.10 -0.27 2.19
CA ILE A 49 1.45 -1.54 1.88
C ILE A 49 2.44 -2.64 2.22
N GLY A 50 2.09 -3.47 3.19
CA GLY A 50 3.00 -4.49 3.69
C GLY A 50 3.32 -5.59 2.70
N ILE A 51 4.36 -6.33 3.00
CA ILE A 51 4.81 -7.45 2.17
C ILE A 51 3.68 -8.45 1.99
N GLY A 52 3.42 -8.84 0.76
CA GLY A 52 2.42 -9.86 0.47
C GLY A 52 0.97 -9.44 0.68
N ALA A 53 0.72 -8.17 0.97
CA ALA A 53 -0.65 -7.69 1.14
C ALA A 53 -1.38 -7.69 -0.20
N ILE A 54 -2.69 -7.82 -0.15
CA ILE A 54 -3.53 -7.82 -1.34
C ILE A 54 -4.61 -6.78 -1.17
N ILE A 55 -4.73 -5.89 -2.15
CA ILE A 55 -5.79 -4.87 -2.16
C ILE A 55 -6.65 -5.15 -3.38
N MET A 56 -7.94 -5.35 -3.15
CA MET A 56 -8.83 -5.76 -4.21
C MET A 56 -9.52 -4.56 -4.86
N ASP A 57 -10.28 -4.84 -5.92
CA ASP A 57 -10.86 -3.80 -6.75
C ASP A 57 -11.72 -2.82 -5.97
N ASN A 58 -11.60 -1.56 -6.34
CA ASN A 58 -12.43 -0.48 -5.85
C ASN A 58 -12.29 -0.20 -4.35
N ALA A 59 -11.25 -0.74 -3.73
CA ALA A 59 -10.93 -0.38 -2.35
C ALA A 59 -10.33 1.01 -2.32
N VAL A 60 -10.46 1.68 -1.18
CA VAL A 60 -9.92 3.02 -0.99
C VAL A 60 -9.11 3.04 0.28
N LEU A 61 -7.84 3.37 0.18
CA LEU A 61 -7.01 3.63 1.35
C LEU A 61 -6.80 5.13 1.43
N GLU A 62 -7.23 5.72 2.53
CA GLU A 62 -7.02 7.15 2.72
C GLU A 62 -5.55 7.41 3.05
N ASP A 63 -5.17 8.68 3.16
CA ASP A 63 -3.79 9.02 3.46
C ASP A 63 -3.34 8.44 4.80
N TYR A 64 -2.05 8.18 4.92
CA TYR A 64 -1.48 7.68 6.18
C TYR A 64 -2.12 6.38 6.65
N VAL A 65 -2.25 5.42 5.75
CA VAL A 65 -2.71 4.08 6.12
C VAL A 65 -1.51 3.15 6.07
N MET A 66 -1.31 2.38 7.13
CA MET A 66 -0.38 1.27 7.12
C MET A 66 -1.14 -0.03 7.04
N LEU A 67 -0.81 -0.84 6.06
CA LEU A 67 -1.43 -2.14 5.87
C LEU A 67 -0.41 -3.21 6.19
N GLY A 68 -0.73 -4.08 7.14
CA GLY A 68 0.21 -5.08 7.62
C GLY A 68 0.55 -6.13 6.56
N ALA A 69 1.65 -6.83 6.79
CA ALA A 69 2.09 -7.89 5.88
C ALA A 69 1.01 -8.95 5.76
N GLY A 70 0.78 -9.41 4.55
CA GLY A 70 -0.19 -10.48 4.28
C GLY A 70 -1.64 -10.10 4.48
N ALA A 71 -1.94 -8.83 4.74
CA ALA A 71 -3.32 -8.40 4.92
C ALA A 71 -4.07 -8.43 3.59
N LEU A 72 -5.37 -8.62 3.67
CA LEU A 72 -6.21 -8.60 2.47
C LEU A 72 -7.31 -7.58 2.63
N VAL A 73 -7.35 -6.61 1.73
CA VAL A 73 -8.41 -5.60 1.70
C VAL A 73 -9.45 -6.03 0.68
N PRO A 74 -10.67 -6.35 1.13
CA PRO A 74 -11.72 -6.80 0.22
C PRO A 74 -12.14 -5.72 -0.76
N PRO A 75 -12.84 -6.10 -1.83
CA PRO A 75 -13.35 -5.11 -2.77
C PRO A 75 -14.25 -4.10 -2.09
N ASN A 76 -14.19 -2.87 -2.56
CA ASN A 76 -15.06 -1.78 -2.11
C ASN A 76 -14.87 -1.37 -0.65
N LYS A 77 -13.80 -1.82 -0.03
CA LYS A 77 -13.53 -1.50 1.37
C LYS A 77 -12.80 -0.16 1.45
N ARG A 78 -13.17 0.65 2.42
CA ARG A 78 -12.49 1.92 2.67
C ARG A 78 -11.71 1.85 3.97
N LEU A 79 -10.42 2.15 3.92
CA LEU A 79 -9.56 2.19 5.10
C LEU A 79 -9.31 3.63 5.48
N GLU A 80 -9.58 3.91 6.74
CA GLU A 80 -9.58 5.27 7.27
C GLU A 80 -8.17 5.77 7.55
N SER A 81 -7.94 7.04 7.30
CA SER A 81 -6.66 7.69 7.48
C SER A 81 -6.15 7.59 8.91
N GLY A 82 -4.85 7.34 9.05
CA GLY A 82 -4.19 7.40 10.34
C GLY A 82 -4.21 6.13 11.15
N TYR A 83 -4.51 4.99 10.52
CA TYR A 83 -4.61 3.72 11.25
C TYR A 83 -3.78 2.63 10.61
N LEU A 84 -3.42 1.66 11.44
CA LEU A 84 -2.85 0.40 11.01
C LEU A 84 -3.98 -0.59 10.83
N TYR A 85 -3.99 -1.29 9.69
CA TYR A 85 -4.94 -2.35 9.39
C TYR A 85 -4.19 -3.66 9.21
N VAL A 86 -4.72 -4.73 9.77
CA VAL A 86 -4.08 -6.05 9.69
C VAL A 86 -5.13 -7.13 9.47
N GLY A 87 -4.68 -8.25 8.94
CA GLY A 87 -5.49 -9.45 8.85
C GLY A 87 -6.14 -9.66 7.50
N SER A 88 -6.86 -10.75 7.39
CA SER A 88 -7.58 -11.13 6.19
C SER A 88 -8.97 -11.62 6.60
N PRO A 89 -10.02 -10.83 6.41
CA PRO A 89 -10.03 -9.47 5.87
C PRO A 89 -9.38 -8.46 6.80
N ALA A 90 -8.82 -7.42 6.22
CA ALA A 90 -8.12 -6.41 7.00
C ALA A 90 -9.07 -5.67 7.92
N LYS A 91 -8.63 -5.49 9.15
CA LYS A 91 -9.41 -4.78 10.16
C LYS A 91 -8.55 -3.74 10.83
N GLN A 92 -9.18 -2.67 11.27
CA GLN A 92 -8.52 -1.59 11.95
C GLN A 92 -7.94 -2.09 13.27
N SER A 93 -6.64 -1.92 13.43
CA SER A 93 -5.94 -2.41 14.61
C SER A 93 -5.73 -1.33 15.65
N ARG A 94 -5.08 -0.24 15.25
CA ARG A 94 -4.79 0.85 16.17
C ARG A 94 -4.44 2.11 15.40
N PRO A 95 -4.53 3.27 16.05
CA PRO A 95 -4.06 4.51 15.42
C PRO A 95 -2.54 4.47 15.23
N LEU A 96 -2.07 5.16 14.23
CA LEU A 96 -0.64 5.34 14.04
C LEU A 96 -0.11 6.37 15.03
N SER A 97 1.11 6.14 15.52
CA SER A 97 1.78 7.13 16.35
C SER A 97 2.31 8.26 15.48
N GLU A 98 2.68 9.36 16.12
CA GLU A 98 3.29 10.46 15.38
C GLU A 98 4.60 10.06 14.74
N ASN A 99 5.37 9.22 15.41
CA ASN A 99 6.60 8.71 14.82
C ASN A 99 6.35 7.87 13.59
N GLU A 100 5.30 7.07 13.60
CA GLU A 100 4.93 6.28 12.44
C GLU A 100 4.48 7.16 11.29
N LYS A 101 3.69 8.19 11.56
CA LYS A 101 3.29 9.12 10.52
C LYS A 101 4.48 9.84 9.92
N GLU A 102 5.42 10.23 10.78
CA GLU A 102 6.63 10.87 10.30
C GLU A 102 7.45 9.93 9.44
N PHE A 103 7.57 8.67 9.87
CA PHE A 103 8.23 7.66 9.06
C PHE A 103 7.59 7.56 7.67
N LEU A 104 6.26 7.55 7.62
CA LEU A 104 5.57 7.47 6.34
C LEU A 104 5.86 8.68 5.46
N ARG A 105 5.92 9.86 6.05
CA ARG A 105 6.23 11.07 5.29
C ARG A 105 7.61 11.01 4.65
N TYR A 106 8.54 10.34 5.28
CA TYR A 106 9.90 10.27 4.79
C TYR A 106 10.21 9.02 4.00
N SER A 107 9.42 7.96 4.12
CA SER A 107 9.83 6.65 3.65
C SER A 107 10.17 6.64 2.17
N ALA A 108 9.36 7.25 1.33
CA ALA A 108 9.63 7.19 -0.10
C ALA A 108 10.81 8.06 -0.49
N SER A 109 10.91 9.26 0.06
CA SER A 109 12.02 10.13 -0.28
C SER A 109 13.32 9.64 0.31
N HIS A 110 13.30 9.10 1.51
CA HIS A 110 14.50 8.53 2.14
C HIS A 110 14.89 7.20 1.57
N TYR A 111 13.93 6.45 1.04
CA TYR A 111 14.22 5.14 0.51
C TYR A 111 15.26 5.20 -0.59
N ALA A 112 15.15 6.16 -1.47
CA ALA A 112 16.12 6.30 -2.54
C ALA A 112 17.53 6.53 -1.98
N SER A 113 17.66 7.32 -0.93
CA SER A 113 18.94 7.57 -0.28
C SER A 113 19.42 6.36 0.50
N LEU A 114 18.53 5.72 1.20
CA LEU A 114 18.86 4.58 2.06
C LEU A 114 19.07 3.30 1.28
N LYS A 115 18.60 3.25 0.06
CA LYS A 115 18.74 2.06 -0.76
C LYS A 115 20.17 1.58 -0.85
N ASN A 116 21.09 2.49 -1.06
CA ASN A 116 22.48 2.12 -1.17
C ASN A 116 23.04 1.59 0.15
N VAL A 117 22.55 2.13 1.26
CA VAL A 117 22.96 1.66 2.57
C VAL A 117 22.46 0.24 2.78
N TYR A 118 21.21 -0.01 2.47
CA TYR A 118 20.65 -1.34 2.61
C TYR A 118 21.36 -2.36 1.75
N LEU A 119 21.68 -1.98 0.53
CA LEU A 119 22.38 -2.89 -0.37
C LEU A 119 23.77 -3.22 0.15
N LYS A 120 24.46 -2.23 0.74
CA LYS A 120 25.77 -2.47 1.30
C LYS A 120 25.72 -3.40 2.49
N GLU A 121 24.68 -3.27 3.29
CA GLU A 121 24.53 -4.08 4.48
C GLU A 121 23.89 -5.42 4.22
N GLY A 122 23.41 -5.62 3.01
CA GLY A 122 22.74 -6.87 2.67
C GLY A 122 21.36 -7.00 3.31
N SER A 123 20.79 -5.92 3.80
CA SER A 123 19.56 -6.04 4.46
C SER A 123 18.45 -5.92 3.57
N GLU A 124 17.53 -6.08 3.92
CA GLU A 124 16.55 -6.29 3.60
C GLU A 124 15.76 -5.71 3.11
N SER A 125 15.16 -5.81 2.85
CA SER A 125 14.31 -5.09 2.06
C SER A 125 12.94 -5.01 2.51
#